data_a7fc5ec7d704e865171308e5f7ee10e2
#
_entry.id   a7fc5ec7d704e865171308e5f7ee10e2
#
_cell.length_a   1.000
_cell.length_b   1.000
_cell.length_c   1.000
_cell.angle_alpha   90.00
_cell.angle_beta   90.00
_cell.angle_gamma   90.00
#
_symmetry.space_group_name_H-M   'P 1'
#
loop_
_entity.id
_entity.type
_entity.pdbx_description
1 polymer ?
#
loop_
_entity_poly.entity_id
_entity_poly.type
_entity_poly.pdbx_seq_one_letter_code
_entity_poly.pdbx_strand_id
1 'polypeptide(L)'
;VKVGDALFVNKNCPEVQFASPVSGEVTAVLRGDRRKLLRVVVKADGEQQYASFGSCDLSSLDGEGVKAKLLEAGLFGFIFQLPYGVSTTPTTTPKAIFVSAFRDMPLSADFEVELRGEETNFQTGLSALSKIAKTYLGISAQQTNAALTSAKDVEVTVFDGPCPAANV
;
A
#
# COMPACT_ATOMS: atom_id res chain seq x y z
N VAL A 1 -10.26 -14.39 12.39
CA VAL A 1 -9.49 -13.15 12.11
C VAL A 1 -10.41 -12.04 11.72
N LYS A 2 -10.04 -10.80 12.01
CA LYS A 2 -10.73 -9.57 11.55
C LYS A 2 -9.98 -8.99 10.35
N VAL A 3 -10.64 -8.11 9.61
CA VAL A 3 -9.95 -7.26 8.62
C VAL A 3 -8.88 -6.44 9.36
N GLY A 4 -7.64 -6.53 8.93
CA GLY A 4 -6.51 -5.87 9.59
C GLY A 4 -5.70 -6.76 10.55
N ASP A 5 -6.22 -7.91 11.00
CA ASP A 5 -5.44 -8.84 11.81
C ASP A 5 -4.30 -9.46 10.98
N ALA A 6 -3.12 -9.63 11.57
CA ALA A 6 -1.98 -10.23 10.88
C ALA A 6 -2.24 -11.70 10.53
N LEU A 7 -2.11 -12.07 9.26
CA LEU A 7 -2.17 -13.45 8.77
C LEU A 7 -0.80 -14.13 8.77
N PHE A 8 0.24 -13.41 8.41
CA PHE A 8 1.62 -13.88 8.38
C PHE A 8 2.60 -12.72 8.47
N VAL A 9 3.85 -13.04 8.71
CA VAL A 9 4.94 -12.06 8.85
C VAL A 9 6.06 -12.36 7.86
N ASN A 10 6.84 -11.35 7.56
CA ASN A 10 8.09 -11.55 6.81
C ASN A 10 9.09 -12.30 7.69
N LYS A 11 9.57 -13.45 7.22
CA LYS A 11 10.53 -14.29 7.97
C LYS A 11 11.81 -13.55 8.36
N ASN A 12 12.29 -12.68 7.47
CA ASN A 12 13.56 -11.97 7.67
C ASN A 12 13.40 -10.66 8.46
N CYS A 13 12.15 -10.20 8.61
CA CYS A 13 11.79 -9.00 9.35
C CYS A 13 10.38 -9.20 9.96
N PRO A 14 10.28 -9.86 11.12
CA PRO A 14 8.99 -10.22 11.72
C PRO A 14 8.08 -9.03 12.07
N GLU A 15 8.64 -7.84 12.16
CA GLU A 15 7.90 -6.58 12.36
C GLU A 15 7.02 -6.26 11.14
N VAL A 16 7.40 -6.72 9.95
CA VAL A 16 6.62 -6.55 8.72
C VAL A 16 5.57 -7.64 8.66
N GLN A 17 4.35 -7.25 8.95
CA GLN A 17 3.16 -8.10 8.97
C GLN A 17 2.33 -7.89 7.70
N PHE A 18 1.53 -8.90 7.36
CA PHE A 18 0.57 -8.84 6.25
C PHE A 18 -0.83 -9.11 6.82
N ALA A 19 -1.67 -8.10 6.72
CA ALA A 19 -3.00 -8.09 7.29
C ALA A 19 -4.01 -8.90 6.46
N SER A 20 -5.05 -9.40 7.14
CA SER A 20 -6.18 -10.02 6.48
C SER A 20 -7.03 -8.98 5.76
N PRO A 21 -7.39 -9.19 4.49
CA PRO A 21 -8.31 -8.30 3.77
C PRO A 21 -9.79 -8.58 4.09
N VAL A 22 -10.07 -9.67 4.81
CA VAL A 22 -11.45 -10.07 5.17
C VAL A 22 -11.50 -10.56 6.60
N SER A 23 -12.66 -10.42 7.26
CA SER A 23 -12.91 -11.13 8.52
C SER A 23 -13.48 -12.51 8.26
N GLY A 24 -13.11 -13.46 9.10
CA GLY A 24 -13.58 -14.82 8.98
C GLY A 24 -12.72 -15.86 9.67
N GLU A 25 -12.97 -17.13 9.33
CA GLU A 25 -12.25 -18.28 9.84
C GLU A 25 -11.13 -18.69 8.87
N VAL A 26 -9.91 -18.85 9.39
CA VAL A 26 -8.80 -19.43 8.61
C VAL A 26 -9.04 -20.92 8.44
N THR A 27 -9.43 -21.34 7.25
CA THR A 27 -9.78 -22.73 6.94
C THR A 27 -8.61 -23.56 6.45
N ALA A 28 -7.58 -22.94 5.86
CA ALA A 28 -6.40 -23.65 5.41
C ALA A 28 -5.15 -22.75 5.36
N VAL A 29 -4.00 -23.34 5.68
CA VAL A 29 -2.67 -22.75 5.47
C VAL A 29 -1.89 -23.72 4.59
N LEU A 30 -1.80 -23.40 3.31
CA LEU A 30 -1.15 -24.26 2.31
C LEU A 30 0.33 -23.94 2.21
N ARG A 31 1.15 -24.97 2.30
CA ARG A 31 2.59 -24.86 2.23
C ARG A 31 3.13 -25.72 1.09
N GLY A 32 4.11 -25.21 0.40
CA GLY A 32 4.86 -25.92 -0.63
C GLY A 32 6.17 -26.49 -0.12
N ASP A 33 7.07 -26.75 -1.04
CA ASP A 33 8.41 -27.27 -0.76
C ASP A 33 9.14 -26.41 0.26
N ARG A 34 9.92 -27.07 1.12
CA ARG A 34 10.68 -26.42 2.21
C ARG A 34 9.80 -25.58 3.14
N ARG A 35 8.53 -25.94 3.29
CA ARG A 35 7.53 -25.24 4.11
C ARG A 35 7.25 -23.79 3.66
N LYS A 36 7.53 -23.43 2.42
CA LYS A 36 7.20 -22.12 1.86
C LYS A 36 5.70 -21.90 1.98
N LEU A 37 5.28 -20.79 2.58
CA LEU A 37 3.87 -20.38 2.61
C LEU A 37 3.43 -20.06 1.17
N LEU A 38 2.40 -20.77 0.69
CA LEU A 38 1.83 -20.55 -0.63
C LEU A 38 0.56 -19.70 -0.57
N ARG A 39 -0.34 -20.02 0.36
CA ARG A 39 -1.58 -19.27 0.57
C ARG A 39 -2.18 -19.55 1.94
N VAL A 40 -2.92 -18.55 2.43
CA VAL A 40 -3.82 -18.66 3.57
C VAL A 40 -5.24 -18.51 3.02
N VAL A 41 -6.11 -19.46 3.35
CA VAL A 41 -7.51 -19.43 2.91
C VAL A 41 -8.38 -19.02 4.08
N VAL A 42 -9.14 -17.95 3.90
CA VAL A 42 -10.08 -17.44 4.88
C VAL A 42 -11.49 -17.56 4.33
N LYS A 43 -12.37 -18.23 5.07
CA LYS A 43 -13.79 -18.24 4.78
C LYS A 43 -14.38 -16.97 5.38
N ALA A 44 -14.76 -16.03 4.51
CA ALA A 44 -15.25 -14.73 4.92
C ALA A 44 -16.58 -14.84 5.71
N ASP A 45 -16.73 -14.00 6.73
CA ASP A 45 -17.97 -13.80 7.46
C ASP A 45 -19.00 -13.05 6.61
N GLY A 46 -20.29 -13.21 6.91
CA GLY A 46 -21.36 -12.46 6.26
C GLY A 46 -21.33 -10.97 6.58
N GLU A 47 -20.93 -10.62 7.82
CA GLU A 47 -20.69 -9.25 8.28
C GLU A 47 -19.22 -9.09 8.62
N GLN A 48 -18.57 -8.12 7.97
CA GLN A 48 -17.14 -7.91 8.15
C GLN A 48 -16.84 -7.20 9.49
N GLN A 49 -15.91 -7.75 10.24
CA GLN A 49 -15.39 -7.16 11.46
C GLN A 49 -14.00 -6.58 11.22
N TYR A 50 -13.73 -5.40 11.78
CA TYR A 50 -12.49 -4.68 11.57
C TYR A 50 -11.66 -4.61 12.83
N ALA A 51 -10.34 -4.75 12.70
CA ALA A 51 -9.39 -4.38 13.74
C ALA A 51 -9.33 -2.85 13.82
N SER A 52 -9.27 -2.31 15.05
CA SER A 52 -9.14 -0.87 15.25
C SER A 52 -7.70 -0.54 15.63
N PHE A 53 -7.06 0.32 14.87
CA PHE A 53 -5.71 0.85 15.16
C PHE A 53 -5.76 2.24 15.80
N GLY A 54 -6.94 2.66 16.25
CA GLY A 54 -7.18 4.00 16.79
C GLY A 54 -7.15 5.08 15.69
N SER A 55 -7.51 6.29 16.07
CA SER A 55 -7.34 7.48 15.25
C SER A 55 -6.07 8.22 15.66
N CYS A 56 -5.34 8.75 14.70
CA CYS A 56 -4.21 9.63 14.97
C CYS A 56 -4.28 10.85 14.04
N ASP A 57 -3.84 12.00 14.58
CA ASP A 57 -3.67 13.18 13.74
C ASP A 57 -2.34 13.09 13.00
N LEU A 58 -2.40 13.06 11.67
CA LEU A 58 -1.21 13.01 10.83
C LEU A 58 -0.26 14.19 11.11
N SER A 59 -0.80 15.36 11.50
CA SER A 59 0.04 16.53 11.81
C SER A 59 0.98 16.31 12.98
N SER A 60 0.61 15.44 13.92
CA SER A 60 1.39 15.10 15.11
C SER A 60 2.46 14.01 14.87
N LEU A 61 2.41 13.33 13.74
CA LEU A 61 3.33 12.25 13.40
C LEU A 61 4.51 12.78 12.58
N ASP A 62 5.68 12.28 12.90
CA ASP A 62 6.87 12.35 12.04
C ASP A 62 6.98 11.11 11.12
N GLY A 63 8.05 11.03 10.35
CA GLY A 63 8.27 9.90 9.42
C GLY A 63 8.38 8.54 10.13
N GLU A 64 8.97 8.50 11.32
CA GLU A 64 9.08 7.25 12.10
C GLU A 64 7.72 6.87 12.72
N GLY A 65 6.94 7.83 13.16
CA GLY A 65 5.57 7.61 13.63
C GLY A 65 4.67 7.05 12.52
N VAL A 66 4.80 7.56 11.28
CA VAL A 66 4.07 7.01 10.12
C VAL A 66 4.52 5.58 9.82
N LYS A 67 5.83 5.28 9.83
CA LYS A 67 6.32 3.91 9.65
C LYS A 67 5.75 2.96 10.71
N ALA A 68 5.74 3.38 11.97
CA ALA A 68 5.18 2.58 13.07
C ALA A 68 3.70 2.27 12.86
N LYS A 69 2.91 3.25 12.40
CA LYS A 69 1.48 3.04 12.07
C LYS A 69 1.28 2.10 10.88
N LEU A 70 2.09 2.21 9.84
CA LEU A 70 2.03 1.30 8.69
C LEU A 70 2.42 -0.13 9.06
N LEU A 71 3.39 -0.31 9.98
CA LEU A 71 3.76 -1.62 10.52
C LEU A 71 2.62 -2.22 11.36
N GLU A 72 2.06 -1.43 12.28
CA GLU A 72 0.93 -1.83 13.11
C GLU A 72 -0.27 -2.29 12.28
N ALA A 73 -0.59 -1.55 11.21
CA ALA A 73 -1.70 -1.85 10.32
C ALA A 73 -1.40 -2.98 9.31
N GLY A 74 -0.17 -3.52 9.29
CA GLY A 74 0.21 -4.56 8.32
C GLY A 74 0.31 -4.07 6.88
N LEU A 75 0.46 -2.76 6.67
CA LEU A 75 0.52 -2.14 5.33
C LEU A 75 1.97 -1.91 4.86
N PHE A 76 2.94 -1.90 5.76
CA PHE A 76 4.33 -1.61 5.43
C PHE A 76 4.93 -2.60 4.41
N GLY A 77 4.49 -3.87 4.46
CA GLY A 77 4.94 -4.92 3.53
C GLY A 77 4.60 -4.70 2.06
N PHE A 78 3.69 -3.75 1.75
CA PHE A 78 3.33 -3.36 0.39
C PHE A 78 4.24 -2.31 -0.22
N ILE A 79 5.18 -1.77 0.54
CA ILE A 79 6.22 -0.86 0.03
C ILE A 79 7.40 -1.71 -0.45
N PHE A 80 7.73 -1.59 -1.73
CA PHE A 80 8.81 -2.35 -2.36
C PHE A 80 10.07 -1.52 -2.52
N GLN A 81 11.21 -2.16 -2.29
CA GLN A 81 12.52 -1.54 -2.51
C GLN A 81 12.98 -1.80 -3.94
N LEU A 82 13.15 -0.76 -4.72
CA LEU A 82 13.71 -0.85 -6.06
C LEU A 82 15.25 -0.75 -6.02
N PRO A 83 15.96 -1.40 -6.93
CA PRO A 83 15.46 -2.21 -8.07
C PRO A 83 15.16 -3.68 -7.72
N TYR A 84 15.24 -4.08 -6.47
CA TYR A 84 15.20 -5.49 -6.07
C TYR A 84 13.77 -6.09 -6.08
N GLY A 85 12.71 -5.26 -6.06
CA GLY A 85 11.32 -5.72 -6.05
C GLY A 85 10.95 -6.53 -4.79
N VAL A 86 11.62 -6.28 -3.67
CA VAL A 86 11.35 -6.94 -2.38
C VAL A 86 10.68 -5.97 -1.42
N SER A 87 9.87 -6.49 -0.51
CA SER A 87 9.29 -5.66 0.56
C SER A 87 10.41 -4.95 1.34
N THR A 88 10.25 -3.66 1.56
CA THR A 88 11.22 -2.88 2.33
C THR A 88 11.24 -3.28 3.81
N THR A 89 12.28 -2.90 4.51
CA THR A 89 12.40 -3.07 5.96
C THR A 89 12.32 -1.72 6.68
N PRO A 90 11.86 -1.67 7.93
CA PRO A 90 11.72 -0.42 8.68
C PRO A 90 13.06 0.33 8.84
N THR A 91 14.17 -0.40 8.84
CA THR A 91 15.53 0.14 8.96
C THR A 91 16.05 0.81 7.69
N THR A 92 15.36 0.59 6.55
CA THR A 92 15.74 1.20 5.28
C THR A 92 15.39 2.69 5.28
N THR A 93 16.37 3.53 4.94
CA THR A 93 16.14 4.96 4.71
C THR A 93 16.00 5.19 3.20
N PRO A 94 14.79 5.44 2.68
CA PRO A 94 14.59 5.65 1.27
C PRO A 94 15.09 7.04 0.85
N LYS A 95 15.64 7.15 -0.36
CA LYS A 95 15.93 8.46 -0.98
C LYS A 95 14.66 9.15 -1.45
N ALA A 96 13.72 8.36 -1.95
CA ALA A 96 12.43 8.82 -2.45
C ALA A 96 11.42 7.66 -2.42
N ILE A 97 10.14 8.01 -2.46
CA ILE A 97 9.03 7.08 -2.62
C ILE A 97 8.34 7.39 -3.93
N PHE A 98 8.09 6.37 -4.74
CA PHE A 98 7.37 6.49 -6.00
C PHE A 98 6.01 5.81 -5.86
N VAL A 99 4.96 6.58 -6.11
CA VAL A 99 3.57 6.11 -6.18
C VAL A 99 3.15 6.15 -7.63
N SER A 100 2.75 5.01 -8.19
CA SER A 100 2.29 4.95 -9.56
C SER A 100 0.77 4.97 -9.62
N ALA A 101 0.21 5.99 -10.26
CA ALA A 101 -1.18 6.08 -10.68
C ALA A 101 -1.28 6.07 -12.21
N PHE A 102 -0.31 5.46 -12.87
CA PHE A 102 -0.29 5.23 -14.30
C PHE A 102 -0.39 3.73 -14.57
N ARG A 103 -1.45 3.31 -15.23
CA ARG A 103 -1.66 1.92 -15.65
C ARG A 103 -2.13 1.93 -17.09
N ASP A 104 -1.29 1.41 -17.96
CA ASP A 104 -1.53 1.31 -19.40
C ASP A 104 -1.64 -0.14 -19.90
N MET A 105 -1.61 -1.10 -18.97
CA MET A 105 -1.75 -2.53 -19.29
C MET A 105 -3.21 -2.86 -19.63
N PRO A 106 -3.45 -3.76 -20.58
CA PRO A 106 -4.79 -4.25 -20.86
C PRO A 106 -5.49 -4.77 -19.58
N LEU A 107 -6.76 -4.47 -19.41
CA LEU A 107 -7.57 -4.86 -18.24
C LEU A 107 -7.12 -4.25 -16.91
N SER A 108 -6.29 -3.21 -16.92
CA SER A 108 -5.99 -2.45 -15.72
C SER A 108 -7.24 -1.75 -15.21
N ALA A 109 -7.37 -1.65 -13.89
CA ALA A 109 -8.46 -0.91 -13.28
C ALA A 109 -8.31 0.60 -13.54
N ASP A 110 -9.46 1.26 -13.66
CA ASP A 110 -9.53 2.71 -13.81
C ASP A 110 -9.43 3.38 -12.44
N PHE A 111 -8.47 4.27 -12.27
CA PHE A 111 -8.29 5.02 -11.02
C PHE A 111 -9.48 5.90 -10.66
N GLU A 112 -10.28 6.37 -11.63
CA GLU A 112 -11.50 7.10 -11.34
C GLU A 112 -12.54 6.25 -10.63
N VAL A 113 -12.60 4.95 -10.96
CA VAL A 113 -13.46 4.00 -10.29
C VAL A 113 -12.91 3.61 -8.92
N GLU A 114 -11.59 3.35 -8.84
CA GLU A 114 -10.93 2.92 -7.60
C GLU A 114 -10.95 4.02 -6.53
N LEU A 115 -10.79 5.29 -6.90
CA LEU A 115 -10.70 6.41 -5.97
C LEU A 115 -12.05 7.06 -5.65
N ARG A 116 -13.13 6.64 -6.30
CA ARG A 116 -14.44 7.26 -6.10
C ARG A 116 -14.90 7.19 -4.65
N GLY A 117 -15.01 8.36 -4.02
CA GLY A 117 -15.39 8.50 -2.60
C GLY A 117 -14.24 8.30 -1.61
N GLU A 118 -13.04 7.98 -2.10
CA GLU A 118 -11.84 7.73 -1.29
C GLU A 118 -10.73 8.79 -1.52
N GLU A 119 -11.04 9.88 -2.22
CA GLU A 119 -10.07 10.89 -2.63
C GLU A 119 -9.36 11.53 -1.41
N THR A 120 -10.12 11.76 -0.32
CA THR A 120 -9.57 12.31 0.92
C THR A 120 -8.62 11.32 1.60
N ASN A 121 -8.97 10.04 1.63
CA ASN A 121 -8.14 8.99 2.20
C ASN A 121 -6.87 8.79 1.38
N PHE A 122 -6.98 8.84 0.06
CA PHE A 122 -5.83 8.78 -0.84
C PHE A 122 -4.86 9.95 -0.61
N GLN A 123 -5.37 11.19 -0.52
CA GLN A 123 -4.55 12.36 -0.22
C GLN A 123 -3.88 12.23 1.16
N THR A 124 -4.59 11.74 2.16
CA THR A 124 -4.02 11.51 3.50
C THR A 124 -2.86 10.49 3.43
N GLY A 125 -3.02 9.43 2.63
CA GLY A 125 -1.97 8.45 2.38
C GLY A 125 -0.72 9.06 1.74
N LEU A 126 -0.90 9.89 0.70
CA LEU A 126 0.21 10.62 0.05
C LEU A 126 0.94 11.54 1.04
N SER A 127 0.18 12.31 1.83
CA SER A 127 0.74 13.20 2.85
C SER A 127 1.47 12.42 3.96
N ALA A 128 1.01 11.22 4.30
CA ALA A 128 1.71 10.34 5.22
C ALA A 128 3.05 9.85 4.65
N LEU A 129 3.07 9.38 3.41
CA LEU A 129 4.28 8.91 2.74
C LEU A 129 5.32 10.03 2.59
N SER A 130 4.87 11.27 2.31
CA SER A 130 5.77 12.43 2.17
C SER A 130 6.54 12.76 3.45
N LYS A 131 6.05 12.36 4.61
CA LYS A 131 6.75 12.49 5.89
C LYS A 131 7.91 11.50 6.06
N ILE A 132 7.85 10.37 5.37
CA ILE A 132 8.92 9.36 5.40
C ILE A 132 10.07 9.78 4.48
N ALA A 133 9.75 10.18 3.24
CA ALA A 133 10.73 10.66 2.26
C ALA A 133 10.03 11.48 1.17
N LYS A 134 10.83 12.18 0.35
CA LYS A 134 10.31 12.87 -0.84
C LYS A 134 9.50 11.90 -1.69
N THR A 135 8.25 12.23 -1.94
CA THR A 135 7.31 11.34 -2.62
C THR A 135 6.93 11.92 -3.99
N TYR A 136 6.95 11.06 -4.99
CA TYR A 136 6.58 11.35 -6.37
C TYR A 136 5.33 10.55 -6.73
N LEU A 137 4.37 11.21 -7.39
CA LEU A 137 3.17 10.57 -7.93
C LEU A 137 3.24 10.59 -9.45
N GLY A 138 3.36 9.42 -10.06
CA GLY A 138 3.35 9.25 -11.51
C GLY A 138 1.92 9.10 -12.04
N ILE A 139 1.53 9.96 -12.97
CA ILE A 139 0.19 9.93 -13.60
C ILE A 139 0.29 9.91 -15.12
N SER A 140 -0.79 9.50 -15.79
CA SER A 140 -0.92 9.61 -17.25
C SER A 140 -1.14 11.05 -17.67
N ALA A 141 -0.60 11.43 -18.85
CA ALA A 141 -0.91 12.70 -19.48
C ALA A 141 -2.41 12.89 -19.81
N GLN A 142 -3.15 11.79 -19.88
CA GLN A 142 -4.58 11.79 -20.14
C GLN A 142 -5.43 11.80 -18.85
N GLN A 143 -4.78 11.80 -17.68
CA GLN A 143 -5.48 11.76 -16.40
C GLN A 143 -6.20 13.08 -16.12
N THR A 144 -7.50 13.00 -15.82
CA THR A 144 -8.38 14.17 -15.55
C THR A 144 -8.85 14.24 -14.10
N ASN A 145 -8.67 13.17 -13.31
CA ASN A 145 -9.10 13.13 -11.92
C ASN A 145 -8.30 14.14 -11.08
N ALA A 146 -9.02 15.09 -10.46
CA ALA A 146 -8.41 16.16 -9.66
C ALA A 146 -7.63 15.62 -8.44
N ALA A 147 -8.05 14.49 -7.85
CA ALA A 147 -7.34 13.87 -6.74
C ALA A 147 -5.91 13.42 -7.13
N LEU A 148 -5.69 13.12 -8.40
CA LEU A 148 -4.40 12.72 -8.95
C LEU A 148 -3.61 13.91 -9.52
N THR A 149 -4.27 14.76 -10.33
CA THR A 149 -3.61 15.87 -11.02
C THR A 149 -3.24 17.03 -10.10
N SER A 150 -3.96 17.19 -8.98
CA SER A 150 -3.77 18.27 -7.99
C SER A 150 -3.38 17.73 -6.61
N ALA A 151 -2.77 16.55 -6.55
CA ALA A 151 -2.32 15.94 -5.31
C ALA A 151 -1.33 16.86 -4.58
N LYS A 152 -1.48 16.95 -3.25
CA LYS A 152 -0.67 17.81 -2.39
C LYS A 152 0.42 17.00 -1.68
N ASP A 153 1.43 17.70 -1.19
CA ASP A 153 2.57 17.16 -0.43
C ASP A 153 3.45 16.17 -1.22
N VAL A 154 3.22 16.03 -2.52
CA VAL A 154 3.97 15.17 -3.42
C VAL A 154 4.31 15.90 -4.73
N GLU A 155 5.33 15.43 -5.42
CA GLU A 155 5.67 15.93 -6.74
C GLU A 155 4.94 15.10 -7.81
N VAL A 156 3.98 15.71 -8.50
CA VAL A 156 3.24 15.03 -9.56
C VAL A 156 4.08 15.02 -10.83
N THR A 157 4.33 13.85 -11.37
CA THR A 157 5.07 13.66 -12.62
C THR A 157 4.15 13.05 -13.67
N VAL A 158 4.08 13.69 -14.81
CA VAL A 158 3.24 13.27 -15.93
C VAL A 158 4.05 12.42 -16.88
N PHE A 159 3.52 11.25 -17.23
CA PHE A 159 4.10 10.32 -18.19
C PHE A 159 3.19 10.18 -19.41
N ASP A 160 3.81 10.09 -20.58
CA ASP A 160 3.15 9.81 -21.86
C ASP A 160 4.02 8.83 -22.65
N GLY A 161 3.37 7.95 -23.42
CA GLY A 161 4.06 6.98 -24.25
C GLY A 161 3.40 5.59 -24.23
N PRO A 162 3.91 4.68 -25.06
CA PRO A 162 3.41 3.30 -25.08
C PRO A 162 3.80 2.56 -23.80
N CYS A 163 3.03 1.55 -23.44
CA CYS A 163 3.35 0.62 -22.35
C CYS A 163 4.78 0.03 -22.52
N PRO A 164 5.61 0.03 -21.48
CA PRO A 164 5.40 0.40 -20.06
C PRO A 164 5.95 1.79 -19.68
N ALA A 165 5.40 2.86 -20.22
CA ALA A 165 5.93 4.23 -20.13
C ALA A 165 6.22 4.72 -18.71
N ALA A 166 5.44 4.27 -17.73
CA ALA A 166 5.61 4.65 -16.32
C ALA A 166 5.81 3.43 -15.42
N ASN A 167 6.41 2.38 -15.95
CA ASN A 167 6.76 1.22 -15.15
C ASN A 167 8.00 1.55 -14.30
N VAL A 168 7.83 1.45 -13.00
CA VAL A 168 8.87 1.70 -11.99
C VAL A 168 9.38 0.38 -11.44
#